data_d28eed0df57ff83ccf8c03a462855081
#
_entry.id   d28eed0df57ff83ccf8c03a462855081
#
_cell.length_a   1.000
_cell.length_b   1.000
_cell.length_c   1.000
_cell.angle_alpha   90.00
_cell.angle_beta   90.00
_cell.angle_gamma   90.00
#
_symmetry.space_group_name_H-M   'P 1'
#
loop_
_entity.id
_entity.type
_entity.pdbx_description
1 polymer ?
#
loop_
_entity_poly.entity_id
_entity_poly.type
_entity_poly.pdbx_seq_one_letter_code
_entity_poly.pdbx_strand_id
1 'polypeptide(L)'
;MRVSHSRVEVFDRCPYKYRLRYVEGIDTIPNTDADNALILGTALHTGIEEGVEQALDFYKNSFPVLTDDHIHEMMKLEAMIPKAKAVLPPGGTFELPIGNADFIGFMDYLVPVGKGLKLDGLITGEDLNEFEAFDLYDFKYSNNAKNYAVSGQLHEYKYWYELTHPGHRIRNMYFLIVPKP
;
A
#
# COMPACT_ATOMS: atom_id res chain seq x y z
N MET A 1 7.87 20.85 0.97
CA MET A 1 8.11 19.41 1.33
C MET A 1 6.79 18.69 1.21
N ARG A 2 6.69 17.62 0.40
CA ARG A 2 5.46 16.87 0.28
C ARG A 2 5.20 16.01 1.51
N VAL A 3 3.94 15.90 1.89
CA VAL A 3 3.47 15.06 3.00
C VAL A 3 3.02 13.71 2.44
N SER A 4 3.16 12.63 3.21
CA SER A 4 2.59 11.31 2.92
C SER A 4 1.90 10.77 4.16
N HIS A 5 1.01 9.78 3.99
CA HIS A 5 0.32 9.14 5.12
C HIS A 5 1.30 8.69 6.21
N SER A 6 2.37 7.99 5.84
CA SER A 6 3.38 7.52 6.79
C SER A 6 4.12 8.65 7.53
N ARG A 7 4.31 9.80 6.87
CA ARG A 7 4.90 10.98 7.53
C ARG A 7 3.97 11.58 8.57
N VAL A 8 2.67 11.67 8.26
CA VAL A 8 1.65 12.12 9.21
C VAL A 8 1.60 11.20 10.41
N GLU A 9 1.53 9.89 10.21
CA GLU A 9 1.54 8.91 11.30
C GLU A 9 2.78 9.05 12.22
N VAL A 10 3.96 9.25 11.64
CA VAL A 10 5.18 9.45 12.44
C VAL A 10 5.11 10.74 13.24
N PHE A 11 4.57 11.83 12.66
CA PHE A 11 4.39 13.10 13.36
C PHE A 11 3.40 12.97 14.51
N ASP A 12 2.22 12.39 14.26
CA ASP A 12 1.18 12.21 15.27
C ASP A 12 1.64 11.34 16.44
N ARG A 13 2.39 10.29 16.13
CA ARG A 13 2.93 9.38 17.15
C ARG A 13 4.06 9.99 17.95
N CYS A 14 4.98 10.71 17.30
CA CYS A 14 6.13 11.35 17.94
C CYS A 14 6.73 12.47 17.07
N PRO A 15 6.38 13.75 17.31
CA PRO A 15 6.93 14.89 16.58
C PRO A 15 8.46 14.98 16.61
N TYR A 16 9.10 14.55 17.71
CA TYR A 16 10.56 14.52 17.83
C TYR A 16 11.19 13.53 16.86
N LYS A 17 10.61 12.31 16.73
CA LYS A 17 11.05 11.32 15.74
C LYS A 17 10.87 11.83 14.31
N TYR A 18 9.77 12.53 14.05
CA TYR A 18 9.54 13.17 12.76
C TYR A 18 10.62 14.19 12.43
N ARG A 19 10.95 15.07 13.39
CA ARG A 19 11.99 16.06 13.24
C ARG A 19 13.33 15.42 12.88
N LEU A 20 13.79 14.45 13.67
CA LEU A 20 15.06 13.76 13.43
C LEU A 20 15.11 13.15 12.03
N ARG A 21 14.06 12.41 11.65
CA ARG A 21 14.05 11.65 10.40
C ARG A 21 13.84 12.49 9.14
N TYR A 22 12.89 13.43 9.18
CA TYR A 22 12.42 14.12 7.96
C TYR A 22 12.91 15.57 7.84
N VAL A 23 13.35 16.19 8.92
CA VAL A 23 13.88 17.55 8.92
C VAL A 23 15.41 17.54 9.01
N GLU A 24 15.97 16.76 9.92
CA GLU A 24 17.40 16.67 10.14
C GLU A 24 18.09 15.56 9.32
N GLY A 25 17.32 14.66 8.71
CA GLY A 25 17.85 13.59 7.84
C GLY A 25 18.68 12.54 8.59
N ILE A 26 18.40 12.32 9.87
CA ILE A 26 19.10 11.34 10.68
C ILE A 26 18.49 9.96 10.42
N ASP A 27 19.29 9.07 9.85
CA ASP A 27 18.89 7.69 9.61
C ASP A 27 18.95 6.85 10.90
N THR A 28 18.08 5.87 10.97
CA THR A 28 18.11 4.85 12.03
C THR A 28 19.18 3.79 11.71
N ILE A 29 19.73 3.16 12.75
CA ILE A 29 20.59 2.00 12.57
C ILE A 29 19.78 0.93 11.80
N PRO A 30 20.32 0.35 10.71
CA PRO A 30 19.65 -0.69 9.95
C PRO A 30 19.28 -1.87 10.84
N ASN A 31 18.02 -2.28 10.80
CA ASN A 31 17.59 -3.53 11.43
C ASN A 31 17.85 -4.68 10.46
N THR A 32 18.73 -5.60 10.86
CA THR A 32 19.13 -6.79 10.08
C THR A 32 18.40 -8.07 10.51
N ASP A 33 17.37 -7.97 11.35
CA ASP A 33 16.58 -9.12 11.74
C ASP A 33 15.76 -9.66 10.55
N ALA A 34 15.67 -10.96 10.43
CA ALA A 34 14.97 -11.62 9.34
C ALA A 34 13.49 -11.23 9.23
N ASP A 35 12.85 -10.91 10.38
CA ASP A 35 11.45 -10.50 10.47
C ASP A 35 11.24 -8.98 10.31
N ASN A 36 12.24 -8.24 9.79
CA ASN A 36 12.12 -6.82 9.54
C ASN A 36 10.87 -6.51 8.72
N ALA A 37 9.89 -5.90 9.37
CA ALA A 37 8.55 -5.68 8.81
C ALA A 37 8.56 -4.79 7.56
N LEU A 38 9.50 -3.83 7.47
CA LEU A 38 9.63 -2.96 6.30
C LEU A 38 10.13 -3.74 5.07
N ILE A 39 11.19 -4.54 5.26
CA ILE A 39 11.77 -5.34 4.18
C ILE A 39 10.79 -6.43 3.72
N LEU A 40 10.17 -7.14 4.66
CA LEU A 40 9.16 -8.16 4.34
C LEU A 40 7.92 -7.56 3.66
N GLY A 41 7.48 -6.37 4.10
CA GLY A 41 6.38 -5.66 3.45
C GLY A 41 6.72 -5.31 2.01
N THR A 42 7.87 -4.69 1.76
CA THR A 42 8.32 -4.35 0.40
C THR A 42 8.50 -5.60 -0.46
N ALA A 43 9.09 -6.67 0.06
CA ALA A 43 9.21 -7.94 -0.67
C ALA A 43 7.85 -8.53 -1.06
N LEU A 44 6.85 -8.47 -0.17
CA LEU A 44 5.49 -8.91 -0.51
C LEU A 44 4.88 -8.08 -1.65
N HIS A 45 4.98 -6.75 -1.60
CA HIS A 45 4.48 -5.86 -2.66
C HIS A 45 5.15 -6.16 -3.99
N THR A 46 6.49 -6.20 -4.02
CA THR A 46 7.26 -6.59 -5.22
C THR A 46 6.80 -7.95 -5.75
N GLY A 47 6.58 -8.93 -4.87
CA GLY A 47 6.15 -10.27 -5.28
C GLY A 47 4.75 -10.33 -5.86
N ILE A 48 3.81 -9.57 -5.33
CA ILE A 48 2.45 -9.49 -5.88
C ILE A 48 2.46 -8.81 -7.24
N GLU A 49 3.23 -7.76 -7.40
CA GLU A 49 3.36 -7.01 -8.66
C GLU A 49 4.20 -7.78 -9.70
N GLU A 50 5.47 -8.01 -9.42
CA GLU A 50 6.47 -8.47 -10.38
C GLU A 50 6.67 -9.98 -10.38
N GLY A 51 6.47 -10.64 -9.23
CA GLY A 51 6.61 -12.08 -9.08
C GLY A 51 7.50 -12.52 -7.92
N VAL A 52 7.43 -13.83 -7.62
CA VAL A 52 8.13 -14.43 -6.46
C VAL A 52 9.65 -14.26 -6.55
N GLU A 53 10.22 -14.44 -7.73
CA GLU A 53 11.67 -14.35 -7.94
C GLU A 53 12.19 -12.96 -7.56
N GLN A 54 11.55 -11.91 -8.03
CA GLN A 54 11.89 -10.51 -7.75
C GLN A 54 11.77 -10.19 -6.25
N ALA A 55 10.72 -10.70 -5.60
CA ALA A 55 10.55 -10.56 -4.15
C ALA A 55 11.69 -11.18 -3.35
N LEU A 56 12.08 -12.42 -3.73
CA LEU A 56 13.15 -13.13 -3.05
C LEU A 56 14.51 -12.48 -3.29
N ASP A 57 14.76 -11.99 -4.50
CA ASP A 57 15.99 -11.26 -4.82
C ASP A 57 16.06 -9.93 -4.07
N PHE A 58 14.96 -9.17 -4.01
CA PHE A 58 14.89 -7.96 -3.18
C PHE A 58 15.19 -8.28 -1.71
N TYR A 59 14.52 -9.30 -1.15
CA TYR A 59 14.71 -9.68 0.25
C TYR A 59 16.15 -10.09 0.54
N LYS A 60 16.75 -10.97 -0.27
CA LYS A 60 18.17 -11.40 -0.13
C LYS A 60 19.13 -10.21 -0.14
N ASN A 61 18.96 -9.30 -1.10
CA ASN A 61 19.84 -8.16 -1.29
C ASN A 61 19.68 -7.07 -0.22
N SER A 62 18.63 -7.16 0.60
CA SER A 62 18.38 -6.23 1.71
C SER A 62 19.26 -6.51 2.94
N PHE A 63 19.95 -7.65 2.99
CA PHE A 63 20.75 -8.05 4.14
C PHE A 63 22.19 -8.34 3.76
N PRO A 64 23.17 -7.93 4.59
CA PRO A 64 24.58 -8.21 4.33
C PRO A 64 24.96 -9.68 4.56
N VAL A 65 24.20 -10.39 5.40
CA VAL A 65 24.39 -11.79 5.75
C VAL A 65 23.02 -12.45 5.91
N LEU A 66 22.86 -13.64 5.36
CA LEU A 66 21.65 -14.44 5.50
C LEU A 66 21.89 -15.55 6.54
N THR A 67 20.94 -15.72 7.45
CA THR A 67 20.87 -16.79 8.44
C THR A 67 19.75 -17.77 8.08
N ASP A 68 19.61 -18.85 8.83
CA ASP A 68 18.51 -19.82 8.67
C ASP A 68 17.13 -19.14 8.85
N ASP A 69 17.03 -18.16 9.73
CA ASP A 69 15.79 -17.40 9.90
C ASP A 69 15.41 -16.62 8.64
N HIS A 70 16.39 -16.04 7.93
CA HIS A 70 16.14 -15.38 6.64
C HIS A 70 15.65 -16.37 5.59
N ILE A 71 16.23 -17.57 5.55
CA ILE A 71 15.78 -18.64 4.65
C ILE A 71 14.33 -19.02 4.95
N HIS A 72 13.96 -19.15 6.22
CA HIS A 72 12.59 -19.44 6.63
C HIS A 72 11.62 -18.34 6.20
N GLU A 73 11.97 -17.05 6.34
CA GLU A 73 11.12 -15.94 5.88
C GLU A 73 10.97 -15.94 4.35
N MET A 74 12.02 -16.27 3.61
CA MET A 74 11.94 -16.43 2.15
C MET A 74 10.98 -17.56 1.73
N MET A 75 11.01 -18.70 2.41
CA MET A 75 10.07 -19.80 2.14
C MET A 75 8.62 -19.39 2.42
N LYS A 76 8.39 -18.59 3.45
CA LYS A 76 7.06 -18.03 3.74
C LYS A 76 6.59 -17.07 2.64
N LEU A 77 7.43 -16.15 2.19
CA LEU A 77 7.13 -15.24 1.08
C LEU A 77 6.79 -16.02 -0.20
N GLU A 78 7.62 -17.01 -0.55
CA GLU A 78 7.40 -17.89 -1.71
C GLU A 78 6.03 -18.56 -1.67
N ALA A 79 5.61 -19.05 -0.51
CA ALA A 79 4.33 -19.73 -0.32
C ALA A 79 3.12 -18.78 -0.31
N MET A 80 3.30 -17.53 0.17
CA MET A 80 2.19 -16.58 0.38
C MET A 80 1.92 -15.67 -0.81
N ILE A 81 2.94 -15.26 -1.55
CA ILE A 81 2.80 -14.33 -2.68
C ILE A 81 1.81 -14.85 -3.74
N PRO A 82 1.88 -16.11 -4.24
CA PRO A 82 0.93 -16.61 -5.21
C PRO A 82 -0.52 -16.61 -4.69
N LYS A 83 -0.71 -16.90 -3.41
CA LYS A 83 -2.04 -16.89 -2.77
C LYS A 83 -2.59 -15.48 -2.67
N ALA A 84 -1.76 -14.51 -2.29
CA ALA A 84 -2.16 -13.10 -2.23
C ALA A 84 -2.52 -12.58 -3.63
N LYS A 85 -1.71 -12.89 -4.64
CA LYS A 85 -1.97 -12.49 -6.03
C LYS A 85 -3.25 -13.09 -6.59
N ALA A 86 -3.56 -14.34 -6.25
CA ALA A 86 -4.72 -15.08 -6.77
C ALA A 86 -6.08 -14.51 -6.33
N VAL A 87 -6.12 -13.71 -5.26
CA VAL A 87 -7.38 -13.08 -4.80
C VAL A 87 -7.63 -11.71 -5.42
N LEU A 88 -6.65 -11.15 -6.14
CA LEU A 88 -6.81 -9.86 -6.80
C LEU A 88 -7.61 -10.01 -8.11
N PRO A 89 -8.59 -9.13 -8.37
CA PRO A 89 -9.25 -9.06 -9.67
C PRO A 89 -8.23 -8.75 -10.77
N PRO A 90 -8.37 -9.30 -11.98
CA PRO A 90 -7.46 -9.00 -13.09
C PRO A 90 -7.71 -7.60 -13.68
N GLY A 91 -6.69 -7.07 -14.37
CA GLY A 91 -6.81 -5.85 -15.19
C GLY A 91 -6.61 -4.54 -14.44
N GLY A 92 -6.12 -4.58 -13.22
CA GLY A 92 -5.74 -3.38 -12.47
C GLY A 92 -4.32 -2.90 -12.76
N THR A 93 -3.99 -1.73 -12.20
CA THR A 93 -2.68 -1.09 -12.27
C THR A 93 -2.04 -1.09 -10.89
N PHE A 94 -0.78 -1.53 -10.82
CA PHE A 94 0.04 -1.52 -9.61
C PHE A 94 0.77 -0.19 -9.41
N GLU A 95 1.11 0.11 -8.14
CA GLU A 95 1.99 1.21 -7.72
C GLU A 95 1.64 2.56 -8.35
N LEU A 96 0.33 2.87 -8.41
CA LEU A 96 -0.12 4.12 -9.02
C LEU A 96 0.21 5.32 -8.13
N PRO A 97 1.06 6.26 -8.59
CA PRO A 97 1.36 7.46 -7.83
C PRO A 97 0.16 8.39 -7.76
N ILE A 98 -0.11 8.93 -6.58
CA ILE A 98 -1.16 9.91 -6.34
C ILE A 98 -0.62 11.11 -5.59
N GLY A 99 -1.23 12.26 -5.81
CA GLY A 99 -0.93 13.47 -5.07
C GLY A 99 -0.80 14.73 -5.93
N ASN A 100 -0.23 15.74 -5.31
CA ASN A 100 -0.03 17.06 -5.91
C ASN A 100 1.27 17.71 -5.37
N ALA A 101 1.32 19.06 -5.33
CA ALA A 101 2.46 19.79 -4.78
C ALA A 101 2.70 19.52 -3.29
N ASP A 102 1.64 19.19 -2.54
CA ASP A 102 1.65 19.09 -1.07
C ASP A 102 1.65 17.65 -0.55
N PHE A 103 1.02 16.73 -1.28
CA PHE A 103 0.86 15.32 -0.90
C PHE A 103 1.48 14.38 -1.92
N ILE A 104 2.01 13.25 -1.44
CA ILE A 104 2.47 12.13 -2.26
C ILE A 104 2.08 10.80 -1.60
N GLY A 105 1.53 9.89 -2.39
CA GLY A 105 1.23 8.52 -2.00
C GLY A 105 1.35 7.60 -3.21
N PHE A 106 1.29 6.29 -2.94
CA PHE A 106 1.22 5.27 -3.96
C PHE A 106 0.09 4.33 -3.58
N MET A 107 -0.79 4.05 -4.53
CA MET A 107 -1.84 3.05 -4.37
C MET A 107 -1.30 1.71 -4.87
N ASP A 108 -1.32 0.69 -4.02
CA ASP A 108 -0.71 -0.59 -4.34
C ASP A 108 -1.37 -1.27 -5.55
N TYR A 109 -2.71 -1.22 -5.63
CA TYR A 109 -3.44 -1.77 -6.77
C TYR A 109 -4.78 -1.09 -6.97
N LEU A 110 -5.03 -0.63 -8.19
CA LEU A 110 -6.29 0.01 -8.60
C LEU A 110 -6.88 -0.74 -9.78
N VAL A 111 -8.13 -1.21 -9.65
CA VAL A 111 -8.80 -1.98 -10.69
C VAL A 111 -10.08 -1.30 -11.18
N PRO A 112 -10.29 -1.14 -12.50
CA PRO A 112 -11.52 -0.60 -13.04
C PRO A 112 -12.68 -1.60 -12.86
N VAL A 113 -13.85 -1.09 -12.43
CA VAL A 113 -15.01 -1.93 -12.13
C VAL A 113 -16.25 -1.57 -12.94
N GLY A 114 -16.12 -0.65 -13.89
CA GLY A 114 -17.18 -0.29 -14.85
C GLY A 114 -17.46 1.20 -14.90
N LYS A 115 -18.43 1.55 -15.73
CA LYS A 115 -18.92 2.92 -15.90
C LYS A 115 -20.32 3.06 -15.30
N GLY A 116 -20.64 4.25 -14.80
CA GLY A 116 -22.00 4.66 -14.51
C GLY A 116 -22.68 3.96 -13.34
N LEU A 117 -21.97 3.60 -12.28
CA LEU A 117 -22.61 3.14 -11.05
C LEU A 117 -23.29 4.32 -10.38
N LYS A 118 -24.64 4.28 -10.28
CA LYS A 118 -25.41 5.17 -9.43
C LYS A 118 -24.91 4.99 -8.00
N LEU A 119 -24.31 6.03 -7.44
CA LEU A 119 -24.12 6.11 -6.00
C LEU A 119 -25.51 6.32 -5.39
N ASP A 120 -25.93 5.38 -4.55
CA ASP A 120 -27.25 5.40 -3.93
C ASP A 120 -27.54 6.75 -3.26
N GLY A 121 -28.53 7.47 -3.80
CA GLY A 121 -29.36 8.41 -3.05
C GLY A 121 -28.82 9.80 -2.77
N LEU A 122 -27.61 10.21 -3.16
CA LEU A 122 -27.02 11.52 -2.84
C LEU A 122 -26.64 12.39 -4.05
N ILE A 123 -26.94 11.95 -5.28
CA ILE A 123 -26.61 12.70 -6.49
C ILE A 123 -27.89 13.33 -7.03
N THR A 124 -27.96 14.66 -6.98
CA THR A 124 -28.96 15.44 -7.70
C THR A 124 -28.76 15.31 -9.20
N GLY A 125 -29.83 15.36 -10.00
CA GLY A 125 -29.85 15.00 -11.42
C GLY A 125 -28.90 15.73 -12.40
N GLU A 126 -28.03 16.62 -11.90
CA GLU A 126 -26.99 17.31 -12.69
C GLU A 126 -25.65 16.58 -12.68
N ASP A 127 -25.44 15.61 -11.77
CA ASP A 127 -24.19 14.86 -11.60
C ASP A 127 -24.18 13.52 -12.35
N LEU A 128 -25.06 13.34 -13.33
CA LEU A 128 -25.15 12.15 -14.20
C LEU A 128 -24.05 12.08 -15.27
N ASN A 129 -22.96 12.80 -15.11
CA ASN A 129 -21.80 12.62 -15.96
C ASN A 129 -21.24 11.20 -15.75
N GLU A 130 -21.02 10.48 -16.84
CA GLU A 130 -20.37 9.17 -16.83
C GLU A 130 -19.05 9.28 -16.08
N PHE A 131 -18.94 8.59 -14.94
CA PHE A 131 -17.67 8.46 -14.23
C PHE A 131 -17.16 7.03 -14.35
N GLU A 132 -15.85 6.88 -14.34
CA GLU A 132 -15.20 5.59 -14.25
C GLU A 132 -15.05 5.19 -12.79
N ALA A 133 -15.53 3.98 -12.45
CA ALA A 133 -15.47 3.45 -11.10
C ALA A 133 -14.32 2.49 -10.94
N PHE A 134 -13.64 2.58 -9.79
CA PHE A 134 -12.47 1.77 -9.45
C PHE A 134 -12.62 1.18 -8.05
N ASP A 135 -12.04 0.01 -7.85
CA ASP A 135 -11.81 -0.57 -6.52
C ASP A 135 -10.31 -0.46 -6.19
N LEU A 136 -10.02 0.00 -4.97
CA LEU A 136 -8.66 0.22 -4.47
C LEU A 136 -8.27 -0.89 -3.49
N TYR A 137 -7.09 -1.46 -3.67
CA TYR A 137 -6.48 -2.43 -2.76
C TYR A 137 -5.15 -1.90 -2.24
N ASP A 138 -4.92 -2.08 -0.95
CA ASP A 138 -3.65 -1.77 -0.27
C ASP A 138 -3.18 -3.03 0.47
N PHE A 139 -1.92 -3.41 0.26
CA PHE A 139 -1.38 -4.68 0.72
C PHE A 139 -0.71 -4.53 2.08
N LYS A 140 -0.99 -5.47 2.97
CA LYS A 140 -0.41 -5.47 4.32
C LYS A 140 0.08 -6.87 4.70
N TYR A 141 1.34 -6.96 5.10
CA TYR A 141 1.92 -8.19 5.66
C TYR A 141 1.83 -8.15 7.18
N SER A 142 0.76 -8.70 7.75
CA SER A 142 0.48 -8.51 9.18
C SER A 142 -0.50 -9.55 9.73
N ASN A 143 -0.29 -9.94 10.99
CA ASN A 143 -1.25 -10.75 11.75
C ASN A 143 -2.29 -9.90 12.51
N ASN A 144 -2.18 -8.57 12.47
CA ASN A 144 -3.06 -7.68 13.21
C ASN A 144 -3.97 -6.86 12.28
N ALA A 145 -5.02 -7.50 11.78
CA ALA A 145 -6.02 -6.87 10.92
C ALA A 145 -6.74 -5.69 11.59
N LYS A 146 -6.90 -5.71 12.92
CA LYS A 146 -7.63 -4.67 13.66
C LYS A 146 -6.97 -3.29 13.55
N ASN A 147 -5.66 -3.23 13.41
CA ASN A 147 -4.94 -1.95 13.27
C ASN A 147 -5.34 -1.20 12.00
N TYR A 148 -5.76 -1.92 10.95
CA TYR A 148 -6.12 -1.31 9.68
C TYR A 148 -7.58 -0.87 9.61
N ALA A 149 -8.45 -1.43 10.46
CA ALA A 149 -9.87 -1.07 10.51
C ALA A 149 -10.11 0.41 10.86
N VAL A 150 -9.16 1.05 11.54
CA VAL A 150 -9.21 2.46 11.95
C VAL A 150 -8.22 3.35 11.19
N SER A 151 -7.52 2.80 10.20
CA SER A 151 -6.56 3.56 9.39
C SER A 151 -7.26 4.51 8.42
N GLY A 152 -6.84 5.78 8.41
CA GLY A 152 -7.29 6.78 7.43
C GLY A 152 -6.66 6.65 6.04
N GLN A 153 -5.67 5.77 5.84
CA GLN A 153 -4.84 5.69 4.64
C GLN A 153 -5.65 5.58 3.34
N LEU A 154 -6.60 4.65 3.28
CA LEU A 154 -7.41 4.44 2.07
C LEU A 154 -8.32 5.64 1.78
N HIS A 155 -8.82 6.33 2.82
CA HIS A 155 -9.63 7.54 2.66
C HIS A 155 -8.80 8.71 2.12
N GLU A 156 -7.57 8.87 2.59
CA GLU A 156 -6.62 9.86 2.04
C GLU A 156 -6.30 9.57 0.58
N TYR A 157 -6.04 8.31 0.23
CA TYR A 157 -5.77 7.90 -1.15
C TYR A 157 -6.98 8.17 -2.06
N LYS A 158 -8.19 7.79 -1.63
CA LYS A 158 -9.43 8.09 -2.33
C LYS A 158 -9.58 9.59 -2.57
N TYR A 159 -9.44 10.40 -1.54
CA TYR A 159 -9.59 11.85 -1.63
C TYR A 159 -8.63 12.46 -2.66
N TRP A 160 -7.34 12.14 -2.56
CA TRP A 160 -6.33 12.70 -3.46
C TRP A 160 -6.46 12.18 -4.88
N TYR A 161 -6.83 10.91 -5.05
CA TYR A 161 -7.07 10.34 -6.38
C TYR A 161 -8.25 11.01 -7.08
N GLU A 162 -9.40 11.10 -6.44
CA GLU A 162 -10.60 11.70 -7.03
C GLU A 162 -10.44 13.20 -7.28
N LEU A 163 -9.66 13.90 -6.45
CA LEU A 163 -9.34 15.31 -6.64
C LEU A 163 -8.47 15.55 -7.89
N THR A 164 -7.54 14.64 -8.17
CA THR A 164 -6.57 14.78 -9.28
C THR A 164 -7.04 14.11 -10.57
N HIS A 165 -8.09 13.29 -10.52
CA HIS A 165 -8.67 12.58 -11.68
C HIS A 165 -10.18 12.88 -11.78
N PRO A 166 -10.55 14.07 -12.32
CA PRO A 166 -11.96 14.40 -12.54
C PRO A 166 -12.65 13.35 -13.41
N GLY A 167 -13.80 12.86 -12.98
CA GLY A 167 -14.51 11.77 -13.67
C GLY A 167 -14.18 10.36 -13.20
N HIS A 168 -13.21 10.18 -12.30
CA HIS A 168 -12.96 8.90 -11.64
C HIS A 168 -13.56 8.86 -10.23
N ARG A 169 -14.00 7.68 -9.78
CA ARG A 169 -14.52 7.46 -8.43
C ARG A 169 -14.01 6.14 -7.86
N ILE A 170 -13.54 6.15 -6.63
CA ILE A 170 -13.23 4.94 -5.87
C ILE A 170 -14.53 4.42 -5.25
N ARG A 171 -14.98 3.26 -5.70
CA ARG A 171 -16.20 2.60 -5.25
C ARG A 171 -15.99 1.88 -3.93
N ASN A 172 -15.02 0.98 -3.90
CA ASN A 172 -14.68 0.20 -2.72
C ASN A 172 -13.19 0.32 -2.41
N MET A 173 -12.86 0.14 -1.13
CA MET A 173 -11.48 0.20 -0.62
C MET A 173 -11.22 -1.03 0.25
N TYR A 174 -10.12 -1.72 -0.01
CA TYR A 174 -9.78 -2.97 0.65
C TYR A 174 -8.35 -2.96 1.16
N PHE A 175 -8.15 -3.43 2.39
CA PHE A 175 -6.85 -3.90 2.83
C PHE A 175 -6.73 -5.39 2.51
N LEU A 176 -5.80 -5.78 1.65
CA LEU A 176 -5.42 -7.17 1.46
C LEU A 176 -4.39 -7.54 2.52
N ILE A 177 -4.86 -8.16 3.58
CA ILE A 177 -4.02 -8.56 4.71
C ILE A 177 -3.51 -9.97 4.48
N VAL A 178 -2.20 -10.09 4.26
CA VAL A 178 -1.51 -11.36 4.13
C VAL A 178 -0.96 -11.71 5.51
N PRO A 179 -1.42 -12.80 6.13
CA PRO A 179 -0.96 -13.19 7.46
C PRO A 179 0.49 -13.68 7.41
N LYS A 180 1.23 -13.39 8.47
CA LYS A 180 2.57 -13.97 8.69
C LYS A 180 2.38 -15.39 9.21
N PRO A 181 2.81 -16.43 8.50
CA PRO A 181 2.71 -17.82 8.94
C PRO A 181 3.64 -18.15 10.09
#